data_246a674c90bb5f56137975c84ce3bde0
#
_entry.id   246a674c90bb5f56137975c84ce3bde0
#
_cell.length_a   1.000
_cell.length_b   1.000
_cell.length_c   1.000
_cell.angle_alpha   90.00
_cell.angle_beta   90.00
_cell.angle_gamma   90.00
#
_symmetry.space_group_name_H-M   'P 1'
#
loop_
_entity.id
_entity.type
_entity.pdbx_description
1 polymer ?
#
loop_
_entity_poly.entity_id
_entity_poly.type
_entity_poly.pdbx_seq_one_letter_code
_entity_poly.pdbx_strand_id
1 'polypeptide(L)'
;EVQVLSGKNRTVHLHERDCSVQRRHQKLIEETPSPILSNNIRKELFEKTVNMVSKIGYEGAGTVEFIYENGKFYFLEMNTRVQVEHPVTEVQTGIDIVKEQLWVAFTGETALNQSDIDPRGHSIECRINAENPALDFQPSPGTISVCHQPSGFRTRVDGSIFQGCKITPYYDSLIAKV
;
A
#
# COMPACT_ATOMS: atom_id res chain seq x y z
N GLU A 1 0.03 2.33 -8.81
CA GLU A 1 0.98 3.08 -7.96
C GLU A 1 2.28 2.30 -7.75
N VAL A 2 3.36 2.99 -7.42
CA VAL A 2 4.69 2.36 -7.22
C VAL A 2 5.18 2.69 -5.82
N GLN A 3 5.45 1.63 -5.04
CA GLN A 3 6.11 1.77 -3.74
C GLN A 3 7.59 2.05 -3.91
N VAL A 4 8.09 3.07 -3.24
CA VAL A 4 9.53 3.38 -3.20
C VAL A 4 10.04 3.41 -1.76
N LEU A 5 11.33 3.12 -1.63
CA LEU A 5 12.12 3.40 -0.44
C LEU A 5 13.38 4.14 -0.89
N SER A 6 13.65 5.28 -0.29
CA SER A 6 14.73 6.17 -0.69
C SER A 6 15.57 6.61 0.51
N GLY A 7 16.87 6.55 0.37
CA GLY A 7 17.83 7.15 1.26
C GLY A 7 18.79 8.06 0.47
N LYS A 8 19.69 8.76 1.16
CA LYS A 8 20.71 9.63 0.52
C LYS A 8 21.60 8.89 -0.48
N ASN A 9 21.81 7.60 -0.24
CA ASN A 9 22.68 6.76 -1.05
C ASN A 9 22.00 6.24 -2.33
N ARG A 10 20.67 5.97 -2.30
CA ARG A 10 19.93 5.43 -3.44
C ARG A 10 18.43 5.43 -3.22
N THR A 11 17.69 5.24 -4.31
CA THR A 11 16.26 4.96 -4.33
C THR A 11 16.02 3.59 -4.96
N VAL A 12 15.17 2.78 -4.33
CA VAL A 12 14.70 1.49 -4.87
C VAL A 12 13.18 1.49 -4.98
N HIS A 13 12.64 0.75 -5.94
CA HIS A 13 11.20 0.47 -6.00
C HIS A 13 10.91 -0.92 -5.42
N LEU A 14 9.78 -1.05 -4.74
CA LEU A 14 9.27 -2.30 -4.18
C LEU A 14 8.06 -2.82 -4.98
N HIS A 15 8.10 -2.67 -6.30
CA HIS A 15 7.03 -2.98 -7.24
C HIS A 15 5.81 -2.07 -7.16
N GLU A 16 4.85 -2.35 -8.05
CA GLU A 16 3.60 -1.61 -8.17
C GLU A 16 2.45 -2.33 -7.47
N ARG A 17 1.42 -1.55 -7.22
CA ARG A 17 0.10 -2.02 -6.77
C ARG A 17 -0.98 -1.51 -7.73
N ASP A 18 -2.01 -2.30 -7.93
CA ASP A 18 -3.25 -1.87 -8.57
C ASP A 18 -4.26 -1.52 -7.47
N CYS A 19 -4.72 -0.28 -7.47
CA CYS A 19 -5.67 0.26 -6.51
C CYS A 19 -6.91 0.83 -7.23
N SER A 20 -7.27 0.24 -8.37
CA SER A 20 -8.37 0.73 -9.21
C SER A 20 -9.75 0.47 -8.61
N VAL A 21 -9.87 -0.52 -7.72
CA VAL A 21 -11.15 -0.84 -7.06
C VAL A 21 -11.41 0.16 -5.94
N GLN A 22 -12.21 1.15 -6.25
CA GLN A 22 -12.50 2.28 -5.37
C GLN A 22 -14.00 2.55 -5.27
N ARG A 23 -14.41 3.17 -4.17
CA ARG A 23 -15.73 3.76 -4.00
C ARG A 23 -15.57 5.20 -3.53
N ARG A 24 -16.12 6.17 -4.28
CA ARG A 24 -16.02 7.61 -3.95
C ARG A 24 -14.58 8.07 -3.74
N HIS A 25 -13.66 7.61 -4.62
CA HIS A 25 -12.21 7.88 -4.55
C HIS A 25 -11.50 7.31 -3.32
N GLN A 26 -12.13 6.37 -2.60
CA GLN A 26 -11.49 5.61 -1.52
C GLN A 26 -11.16 4.20 -2.01
N LYS A 27 -9.92 3.79 -1.87
CA LYS A 27 -9.45 2.44 -2.20
C LYS A 27 -10.17 1.42 -1.32
N LEU A 28 -10.59 0.30 -1.89
CA LEU A 28 -11.30 -0.79 -1.20
C LEU A 28 -10.57 -2.12 -1.32
N ILE A 29 -9.99 -2.37 -2.48
CA ILE A 29 -9.21 -3.59 -2.76
C ILE A 29 -7.95 -3.14 -3.49
N GLU A 30 -6.83 -3.64 -3.03
CA GLU A 30 -5.52 -3.42 -3.61
C GLU A 30 -4.85 -4.76 -3.93
N GLU A 31 -4.15 -4.83 -5.04
CA GLU A 31 -3.44 -6.05 -5.45
C GLU A 31 -2.05 -5.76 -6.03
N THR A 32 -1.19 -6.76 -5.94
CA THR A 32 0.14 -6.74 -6.55
C THR A 32 0.54 -8.15 -7.00
N PRO A 33 1.15 -8.30 -8.20
CA PRO A 33 1.33 -7.28 -9.24
C PRO A 33 0.02 -6.93 -9.94
N SER A 34 -0.05 -5.75 -10.57
CA SER A 34 -1.19 -5.35 -11.39
C SER A 34 -1.42 -6.34 -12.53
N PRO A 35 -2.63 -6.89 -12.71
CA PRO A 35 -2.91 -7.87 -13.76
C PRO A 35 -2.93 -7.26 -15.17
N ILE A 36 -3.07 -5.95 -15.28
CA ILE A 36 -3.22 -5.26 -16.58
C ILE A 36 -1.91 -4.74 -17.16
N LEU A 37 -0.83 -4.66 -16.36
CA LEU A 37 0.44 -4.12 -16.82
C LEU A 37 1.32 -5.21 -17.48
N SER A 38 1.77 -4.95 -18.71
CA SER A 38 2.82 -5.75 -19.32
C SER A 38 4.18 -5.51 -18.65
N ASN A 39 5.09 -6.47 -18.74
CA ASN A 39 6.44 -6.34 -18.17
C ASN A 39 7.21 -5.12 -18.71
N ASN A 40 7.01 -4.76 -19.97
CA ASN A 40 7.68 -3.61 -20.57
C ASN A 40 7.18 -2.29 -19.97
N ILE A 41 5.86 -2.14 -19.83
CA ILE A 41 5.24 -0.96 -19.22
C ILE A 41 5.62 -0.86 -17.75
N ARG A 42 5.62 -1.99 -17.03
CA ARG A 42 6.04 -2.07 -15.62
C ARG A 42 7.48 -1.59 -15.46
N LYS A 43 8.40 -2.06 -16.30
CA LYS A 43 9.80 -1.63 -16.26
C LYS A 43 9.95 -0.13 -16.50
N GLU A 44 9.30 0.40 -17.54
CA GLU A 44 9.30 1.84 -17.82
C GLU A 44 8.75 2.66 -16.66
N LEU A 45 7.66 2.21 -16.05
CA LEU A 45 7.04 2.84 -14.89
C LEU A 45 8.02 2.91 -13.70
N PHE A 46 8.71 1.81 -13.40
CA PHE A 46 9.69 1.75 -12.32
C PHE A 46 10.88 2.68 -12.56
N GLU A 47 11.46 2.64 -13.77
CA GLU A 47 12.59 3.50 -14.13
C GLU A 47 12.25 4.99 -13.99
N LYS A 48 11.09 5.40 -14.49
CA LYS A 48 10.63 6.79 -14.39
C LYS A 48 10.36 7.19 -12.94
N THR A 49 9.75 6.32 -12.15
CA THR A 49 9.47 6.57 -10.74
C THR A 49 10.75 6.74 -9.94
N VAL A 50 11.69 5.80 -10.04
CA VAL A 50 12.98 5.87 -9.33
C VAL A 50 13.75 7.13 -9.72
N ASN A 51 13.83 7.44 -11.04
CA ASN A 51 14.49 8.64 -11.51
C ASN A 51 13.87 9.93 -10.97
N MET A 52 12.54 10.01 -10.90
CA MET A 52 11.84 11.17 -10.36
C MET A 52 12.14 11.34 -8.86
N VAL A 53 11.96 10.27 -8.08
CA VAL A 53 12.15 10.29 -6.62
C VAL A 53 13.60 10.60 -6.26
N SER A 54 14.56 10.03 -6.99
CA SER A 54 16.00 10.33 -6.79
C SER A 54 16.33 11.80 -7.08
N LYS A 55 15.77 12.37 -8.15
CA LYS A 55 16.04 13.77 -8.54
C LYS A 55 15.53 14.78 -7.53
N ILE A 56 14.43 14.51 -6.86
CA ILE A 56 13.90 15.41 -5.81
C ILE A 56 14.59 15.23 -4.46
N GLY A 57 15.47 14.22 -4.32
CA GLY A 57 16.18 13.94 -3.09
C GLY A 57 15.26 13.49 -1.95
N TYR A 58 14.21 12.74 -2.26
CA TYR A 58 13.29 12.22 -1.26
C TYR A 58 13.97 11.18 -0.36
N GLU A 59 13.67 11.21 0.95
CA GLU A 59 14.15 10.23 1.93
C GLU A 59 12.96 9.60 2.67
N GLY A 60 12.94 8.28 2.79
CA GLY A 60 11.91 7.50 3.47
C GLY A 60 11.10 6.59 2.55
N ALA A 61 10.05 5.98 3.10
CA ALA A 61 9.06 5.24 2.33
C ALA A 61 8.05 6.19 1.69
N GLY A 62 7.77 5.99 0.42
CA GLY A 62 6.80 6.79 -0.32
C GLY A 62 6.12 5.98 -1.41
N THR A 63 5.04 6.52 -1.95
CA THR A 63 4.31 5.91 -3.06
C THR A 63 4.00 6.96 -4.11
N VAL A 64 4.26 6.62 -5.36
CA VAL A 64 3.93 7.46 -6.50
C VAL A 64 2.71 6.87 -7.20
N GLU A 65 1.65 7.66 -7.30
CA GLU A 65 0.39 7.26 -7.92
C GLU A 65 0.29 7.75 -9.37
N PHE A 66 -0.26 6.90 -10.22
CA PHE A 66 -0.44 7.15 -11.63
C PHE A 66 -1.83 6.73 -12.10
N ILE A 67 -2.34 7.45 -13.10
CA ILE A 67 -3.46 6.97 -13.91
C ILE A 67 -2.86 6.23 -15.11
N TYR A 68 -3.34 5.02 -15.38
CA TYR A 68 -2.95 4.22 -16.52
C TYR A 68 -4.09 4.10 -17.51
N GLU A 69 -3.85 4.50 -18.74
CA GLU A 69 -4.84 4.44 -19.82
C GLU A 69 -4.15 4.24 -21.17
N ASN A 70 -4.68 3.31 -21.98
CA ASN A 70 -4.24 3.09 -23.36
C ASN A 70 -2.71 2.91 -23.54
N GLY A 71 -2.09 2.15 -22.63
CA GLY A 71 -0.65 1.87 -22.69
C GLY A 71 0.24 3.01 -22.17
N LYS A 72 -0.36 4.06 -21.60
CA LYS A 72 0.36 5.21 -21.03
C LYS A 72 0.00 5.40 -19.57
N PHE A 73 0.93 5.93 -18.81
CA PHE A 73 0.70 6.31 -17.42
C PHE A 73 0.97 7.81 -17.22
N TYR A 74 0.16 8.41 -16.38
CA TYR A 74 0.16 9.84 -16.09
C TYR A 74 0.35 10.00 -14.59
N PHE A 75 1.34 10.81 -14.19
CA PHE A 75 1.57 11.13 -12.79
C PHE A 75 0.33 11.79 -12.18
N LEU A 76 -0.08 11.31 -11.01
CA LEU A 76 -1.18 11.88 -10.24
C LEU A 76 -0.62 12.62 -9.03
N GLU A 77 0.02 11.88 -8.10
CA GLU A 77 0.59 12.46 -6.89
C GLU A 77 1.70 11.57 -6.32
N MET A 78 2.41 12.09 -5.33
CA MET A 78 3.30 11.31 -4.48
C MET A 78 2.87 11.41 -3.02
N ASN A 79 2.62 10.26 -2.41
CA ASN A 79 2.37 10.15 -0.98
C ASN A 79 3.69 9.94 -0.25
N THR A 80 4.09 10.93 0.55
CA THR A 80 5.38 10.94 1.27
C THR A 80 5.27 10.29 2.65
N ARG A 81 4.68 9.12 2.69
CA ARG A 81 4.40 8.33 3.89
C ARG A 81 4.16 6.87 3.52
N VAL A 82 4.14 5.99 4.54
CA VAL A 82 3.56 4.65 4.38
C VAL A 82 2.04 4.76 4.15
N GLN A 83 1.50 3.91 3.31
CA GLN A 83 0.05 3.87 3.01
C GLN A 83 -0.62 2.66 3.65
N VAL A 84 -1.96 2.65 3.66
CA VAL A 84 -2.76 1.55 4.23
C VAL A 84 -2.42 0.24 3.54
N GLU A 85 -2.25 0.25 2.23
CA GLU A 85 -2.03 -0.88 1.33
C GLU A 85 -0.59 -1.39 1.25
N HIS A 86 0.32 -0.90 2.10
CA HIS A 86 1.70 -1.42 2.12
C HIS A 86 1.83 -2.93 2.36
N PRO A 87 0.90 -3.60 3.10
CA PRO A 87 1.02 -5.03 3.35
C PRO A 87 1.04 -5.91 2.12
N VAL A 88 0.33 -5.55 1.04
CA VAL A 88 0.39 -6.37 -0.19
C VAL A 88 1.79 -6.39 -0.78
N THR A 89 2.51 -5.26 -0.72
CA THR A 89 3.91 -5.17 -1.14
C THR A 89 4.82 -5.95 -0.19
N GLU A 90 4.61 -5.85 1.12
CA GLU A 90 5.39 -6.60 2.12
C GLU A 90 5.24 -8.11 1.95
N VAL A 91 4.00 -8.59 1.73
CA VAL A 91 3.74 -10.02 1.51
C VAL A 91 4.40 -10.53 0.23
N GLN A 92 4.40 -9.71 -0.83
CA GLN A 92 4.99 -10.09 -2.11
C GLN A 92 6.52 -10.05 -2.10
N THR A 93 7.12 -9.06 -1.44
CA THR A 93 8.58 -8.84 -1.47
C THR A 93 9.32 -9.46 -0.29
N GLY A 94 8.61 -9.73 0.81
CA GLY A 94 9.22 -10.14 2.09
C GLY A 94 9.92 -9.01 2.82
N ILE A 95 9.74 -7.76 2.40
CA ILE A 95 10.39 -6.58 2.98
C ILE A 95 9.43 -5.87 3.94
N ASP A 96 9.84 -5.67 5.17
CA ASP A 96 9.12 -4.87 6.18
C ASP A 96 9.37 -3.37 5.91
N ILE A 97 8.42 -2.74 5.25
CA ILE A 97 8.52 -1.33 4.82
C ILE A 97 8.61 -0.37 6.00
N VAL A 98 7.89 -0.65 7.08
CA VAL A 98 7.91 0.19 8.28
C VAL A 98 9.27 0.13 8.96
N LYS A 99 9.85 -1.06 9.08
CA LYS A 99 11.22 -1.23 9.60
C LYS A 99 12.24 -0.51 8.73
N GLU A 100 12.16 -0.65 7.42
CA GLU A 100 13.08 0.01 6.49
C GLU A 100 12.92 1.53 6.52
N GLN A 101 11.69 2.06 6.66
CA GLN A 101 11.45 3.49 6.85
C GLN A 101 12.13 4.01 8.12
N LEU A 102 12.03 3.28 9.24
CA LEU A 102 12.69 3.63 10.48
C LEU A 102 14.22 3.57 10.33
N TRP A 103 14.73 2.58 9.60
CA TRP A 103 16.17 2.47 9.30
C TRP A 103 16.68 3.69 8.51
N VAL A 104 15.97 4.09 7.45
CA VAL A 104 16.33 5.29 6.69
C VAL A 104 16.26 6.54 7.56
N ALA A 105 15.24 6.69 8.40
CA ALA A 105 15.12 7.83 9.29
C ALA A 105 16.28 7.92 10.31
N PHE A 106 16.80 6.77 10.74
CA PHE A 106 17.90 6.71 11.69
C PHE A 106 19.28 6.91 11.04
N THR A 107 19.51 6.29 9.86
CA THR A 107 20.83 6.28 9.20
C THR A 107 20.98 7.30 8.08
N GLY A 108 19.86 7.76 7.51
CA GLY A 108 19.84 8.52 6.26
C GLY A 108 20.02 7.66 4.99
N GLU A 109 20.17 6.35 5.12
CA GLU A 109 20.49 5.46 4.00
C GLU A 109 19.58 4.24 3.96
N THR A 110 19.29 3.73 2.77
CA THR A 110 18.66 2.42 2.62
C THR A 110 19.71 1.31 2.53
N ALA A 111 19.45 0.20 3.25
CA ALA A 111 20.28 -1.00 3.18
C ALA A 111 20.00 -1.85 1.92
N LEU A 112 18.82 -1.65 1.29
CA LEU A 112 18.37 -2.46 0.17
C LEU A 112 19.05 -2.06 -1.15
N ASN A 113 19.44 -3.05 -1.95
CA ASN A 113 19.74 -2.86 -3.37
C ASN A 113 18.54 -3.32 -4.21
N GLN A 114 18.39 -2.76 -5.42
CA GLN A 114 17.29 -3.18 -6.31
C GLN A 114 17.36 -4.68 -6.65
N SER A 115 18.56 -5.25 -6.72
CA SER A 115 18.77 -6.68 -6.96
C SER A 115 18.32 -7.60 -5.81
N ASP A 116 18.13 -7.05 -4.62
CA ASP A 116 17.74 -7.82 -3.43
C ASP A 116 16.21 -7.97 -3.33
N ILE A 117 15.49 -7.25 -4.20
CA ILE A 117 14.04 -7.19 -4.22
C ILE A 117 13.53 -8.22 -5.25
N ASP A 118 13.06 -9.36 -4.77
CA ASP A 118 12.56 -10.48 -5.56
C ASP A 118 11.08 -10.75 -5.24
N PRO A 119 10.14 -10.03 -5.87
CA PRO A 119 8.72 -10.20 -5.58
C PRO A 119 8.22 -11.56 -6.05
N ARG A 120 7.42 -12.23 -5.21
CA ARG A 120 6.94 -13.58 -5.46
C ARG A 120 5.44 -13.69 -5.29
N GLY A 121 4.82 -14.35 -6.27
CA GLY A 121 3.39 -14.65 -6.21
C GLY A 121 2.50 -13.43 -6.45
N HIS A 122 1.34 -13.45 -5.83
CA HIS A 122 0.29 -12.44 -5.96
C HIS A 122 -0.31 -12.18 -4.57
N SER A 123 -0.57 -10.94 -4.25
CA SER A 123 -1.18 -10.53 -2.97
C SER A 123 -2.34 -9.59 -3.22
N ILE A 124 -3.41 -9.77 -2.45
CA ILE A 124 -4.60 -8.93 -2.51
C ILE A 124 -4.93 -8.51 -1.08
N GLU A 125 -5.21 -7.23 -0.89
CA GLU A 125 -5.73 -6.67 0.36
C GLU A 125 -7.17 -6.22 0.17
N CYS A 126 -8.01 -6.49 1.17
CA CYS A 126 -9.36 -5.94 1.26
C CYS A 126 -9.46 -5.07 2.50
N ARG A 127 -9.95 -3.84 2.34
CA ARG A 127 -10.25 -2.96 3.49
C ARG A 127 -11.58 -3.35 4.11
N ILE A 128 -11.60 -3.49 5.42
CA ILE A 128 -12.80 -3.76 6.21
C ILE A 128 -13.21 -2.47 6.92
N ASN A 129 -14.36 -1.93 6.51
CA ASN A 129 -14.85 -0.65 6.99
C ASN A 129 -16.11 -0.81 7.84
N ALA A 130 -16.20 -0.05 8.94
CA ALA A 130 -17.42 0.06 9.73
C ALA A 130 -18.42 1.00 9.03
N GLU A 131 -19.13 0.46 8.04
CA GLU A 131 -20.07 1.17 7.18
C GLU A 131 -21.37 0.37 7.03
N ASN A 132 -22.48 1.08 6.79
CA ASN A 132 -23.78 0.46 6.58
C ASN A 132 -24.18 0.49 5.09
N PRO A 133 -24.14 -0.64 4.38
CA PRO A 133 -24.51 -0.71 2.96
C PRO A 133 -25.94 -0.28 2.67
N ALA A 134 -26.88 -0.52 3.60
CA ALA A 134 -28.28 -0.13 3.44
C ALA A 134 -28.51 1.39 3.52
N LEU A 135 -27.54 2.13 4.07
CA LEU A 135 -27.53 3.58 4.17
C LEU A 135 -26.43 4.19 3.27
N ASP A 136 -26.27 3.64 2.08
CA ASP A 136 -25.29 4.11 1.10
C ASP A 136 -23.85 4.20 1.67
N PHE A 137 -23.47 3.18 2.43
CA PHE A 137 -22.15 3.05 3.05
C PHE A 137 -21.75 4.21 3.99
N GLN A 138 -22.73 4.81 4.66
CA GLN A 138 -22.43 5.78 5.72
C GLN A 138 -21.64 5.10 6.84
N PRO A 139 -20.70 5.84 7.49
CA PRO A 139 -20.02 5.34 8.67
C PRO A 139 -20.99 4.84 9.73
N SER A 140 -20.69 3.69 10.30
CA SER A 140 -21.55 3.00 11.31
C SER A 140 -20.78 2.88 12.63
N PRO A 141 -20.73 3.95 13.44
CA PRO A 141 -20.12 3.89 14.76
C PRO A 141 -20.92 2.99 15.69
N GLY A 142 -20.25 2.37 16.66
CA GLY A 142 -20.89 1.46 17.59
C GLY A 142 -19.88 0.63 18.38
N THR A 143 -20.37 -0.39 19.08
CA THR A 143 -19.52 -1.33 19.82
C THR A 143 -19.48 -2.67 19.11
N ILE A 144 -18.27 -3.21 18.94
CA ILE A 144 -18.05 -4.54 18.36
C ILE A 144 -18.52 -5.60 19.35
N SER A 145 -19.65 -6.23 19.09
CA SER A 145 -20.20 -7.27 19.96
C SER A 145 -19.48 -8.61 19.81
N VAL A 146 -19.05 -8.92 18.60
CA VAL A 146 -18.30 -10.15 18.25
C VAL A 146 -17.19 -9.78 17.27
N CYS A 147 -15.99 -10.31 17.49
CA CYS A 147 -14.85 -10.11 16.60
C CYS A 147 -14.18 -11.47 16.34
N HIS A 148 -14.37 -11.99 15.12
CA HIS A 148 -13.66 -13.16 14.61
C HIS A 148 -12.79 -12.74 13.44
N GLN A 149 -11.48 -12.67 13.67
CA GLN A 149 -10.53 -12.37 12.60
C GLN A 149 -10.28 -13.60 11.74
N PRO A 150 -10.26 -13.47 10.40
CA PRO A 150 -9.87 -14.57 9.54
C PRO A 150 -8.42 -14.98 9.81
N SER A 151 -8.14 -16.26 9.68
CA SER A 151 -6.80 -16.81 9.86
C SER A 151 -6.58 -17.97 8.90
N GLY A 152 -5.33 -18.32 8.70
CA GLY A 152 -4.96 -19.47 7.87
C GLY A 152 -3.66 -19.23 7.11
N PHE A 153 -3.30 -20.22 6.30
CA PHE A 153 -2.09 -20.13 5.50
C PHE A 153 -2.17 -18.95 4.51
N ARG A 154 -1.15 -18.10 4.56
CA ARG A 154 -1.06 -16.89 3.73
C ARG A 154 -2.15 -15.83 3.97
N THR A 155 -2.77 -15.83 5.14
CA THR A 155 -3.70 -14.78 5.55
C THR A 155 -3.02 -13.88 6.56
N ARG A 156 -2.99 -12.59 6.28
CA ARG A 156 -2.54 -11.53 7.20
C ARG A 156 -3.72 -10.64 7.54
N VAL A 157 -3.84 -10.26 8.80
CA VAL A 157 -4.84 -9.29 9.26
C VAL A 157 -4.13 -8.19 10.03
N ASP A 158 -4.25 -6.97 9.55
CA ASP A 158 -3.79 -5.79 10.26
C ASP A 158 -5.03 -4.99 10.71
N GLY A 159 -5.22 -4.86 12.01
CA GLY A 159 -6.36 -4.15 12.57
C GLY A 159 -6.19 -3.88 14.05
N SER A 160 -6.99 -2.95 14.56
CA SER A 160 -6.99 -2.56 15.98
C SER A 160 -8.26 -2.98 16.72
N ILE A 161 -9.16 -3.70 16.04
CA ILE A 161 -10.45 -4.09 16.62
C ILE A 161 -10.36 -5.36 17.46
N PHE A 162 -11.17 -5.38 18.50
CA PHE A 162 -11.39 -6.53 19.37
C PHE A 162 -12.83 -6.51 19.91
N GLN A 163 -13.28 -7.61 20.46
CA GLN A 163 -14.61 -7.68 21.06
C GLN A 163 -14.75 -6.67 22.21
N GLY A 164 -15.78 -5.83 22.19
CA GLY A 164 -16.00 -4.73 23.12
C GLY A 164 -15.37 -3.39 22.68
N CYS A 165 -14.55 -3.38 21.64
CA CYS A 165 -13.99 -2.15 21.08
C CYS A 165 -15.10 -1.22 20.59
N LYS A 166 -14.94 0.09 20.84
CA LYS A 166 -15.88 1.13 20.38
C LYS A 166 -15.35 1.82 19.13
N ILE A 167 -16.11 1.72 18.05
CA ILE A 167 -15.88 2.49 16.84
C ILE A 167 -16.49 3.88 17.00
N THR A 168 -15.67 4.91 16.90
CA THR A 168 -16.08 6.30 17.07
C THR A 168 -16.36 6.99 15.76
N PRO A 169 -17.18 8.05 15.70
CA PRO A 169 -17.44 8.81 14.47
C PRO A 169 -16.33 9.84 14.16
N TYR A 170 -15.24 9.89 14.91
CA TYR A 170 -14.22 10.94 14.81
C TYR A 170 -13.06 10.60 13.86
N TYR A 171 -13.00 9.35 13.41
CA TYR A 171 -11.94 8.82 12.53
C TYR A 171 -12.56 8.10 11.35
N ASP A 172 -11.72 7.70 10.40
CA ASP A 172 -12.14 6.89 9.26
C ASP A 172 -12.83 5.60 9.71
N SER A 173 -13.69 5.10 8.83
CA SER A 173 -14.44 3.85 9.05
C SER A 173 -13.57 2.59 8.98
N LEU A 174 -12.32 2.68 8.52
CA LEU A 174 -11.39 1.56 8.40
C LEU A 174 -11.12 0.93 9.77
N ILE A 175 -11.45 -0.36 9.92
CA ILE A 175 -11.29 -1.10 11.17
C ILE A 175 -10.27 -2.23 11.07
N ALA A 176 -10.09 -2.77 9.89
CA ALA A 176 -9.08 -3.79 9.60
C ALA A 176 -8.80 -3.84 8.10
N LYS A 177 -7.71 -4.52 7.73
CA LYS A 177 -7.37 -4.92 6.37
C LYS A 177 -6.89 -6.37 6.38
N VAL A 178 -7.31 -7.13 5.40
CA VAL A 178 -7.07 -8.56 5.29
C VAL A 178 -6.38 -8.88 3.99
#